data_2d97c622ac21f4653b4f3af47d303e08
#
_entry.id   2d97c622ac21f4653b4f3af47d303e08
#
_cell.length_a   1.000
_cell.length_b   1.000
_cell.length_c   1.000
_cell.angle_alpha   90.00
_cell.angle_beta   90.00
_cell.angle_gamma   90.00
#
_symmetry.space_group_name_H-M   'P 1'
#
loop_
_entity.id
_entity.type
_entity.pdbx_description
1 polymer ?
#
loop_
_entity_poly.entity_id
_entity_poly.type
_entity_poly.pdbx_seq_one_letter_code
_entity_poly.pdbx_strand_id
1 'polypeptide(L)'
;MSAPGHPLIDRFLDSLWLEKGLADNTRASYRSDLALFNVWLEGRGIELRNAGREAILDHLAWRLENGYQARSTARLLSGLRGFYRYLLREGDIAVDPTLRIELPRVGRPLPKAISEADVEALLAAPDIDDPLGLRDRAMLEVLYACGVRVSELVGLTLEQVSLRQGVLRAFGKGRKERLVPLGEEALAWLERYLREARGTLLAGRPCDALFLSQRGEQMTRQTFWHRIKLHARTAGISTSISPHTLRHAFATHLLNHGADLRTVQMLLGHSDLSTTQIYTHIARARLQALHAMHHPRG
;
A
#
# COMPACT_ATOMS: atom_id res chain seq x y z
N MET A 1 -10.31 15.14 17.41
CA MET A 1 -9.49 16.27 17.88
C MET A 1 -8.04 15.80 17.85
N SER A 2 -7.20 16.37 16.99
CA SER A 2 -5.76 16.10 17.00
C SER A 2 -5.15 16.73 18.25
N ALA A 3 -4.40 15.95 19.02
CA ALA A 3 -3.64 16.47 20.13
C ALA A 3 -2.75 17.63 19.65
N PRO A 4 -2.58 18.72 20.45
CA PRO A 4 -1.71 19.82 20.09
C PRO A 4 -0.29 19.26 19.80
N GLY A 5 0.35 19.72 18.72
CA GLY A 5 1.65 19.24 18.31
C GLY A 5 2.71 19.58 19.36
N HIS A 6 3.55 18.62 19.71
CA HIS A 6 4.69 18.87 20.59
C HIS A 6 5.82 19.52 19.80
N PRO A 7 6.37 20.69 20.20
CA PRO A 7 7.33 21.45 19.40
C PRO A 7 8.56 20.66 18.93
N LEU A 8 9.11 19.77 19.79
CA LEU A 8 10.26 18.92 19.43
C LEU A 8 9.89 17.89 18.36
N ILE A 9 8.66 17.34 18.42
CA ILE A 9 8.18 16.38 17.41
C ILE A 9 8.01 17.09 16.06
N ASP A 10 7.43 18.28 16.07
CA ASP A 10 7.23 19.06 14.83
C ASP A 10 8.55 19.42 14.18
N ARG A 11 9.53 19.96 14.92
CA ARG A 11 10.88 20.25 14.45
C ARG A 11 11.57 19.02 13.84
N PHE A 12 11.48 17.87 14.49
CA PHE A 12 12.01 16.61 13.97
C PHE A 12 11.35 16.20 12.65
N LEU A 13 10.03 16.26 12.56
CA LEU A 13 9.29 15.88 11.36
C LEU A 13 9.58 16.82 10.20
N ASP A 14 9.80 18.10 10.46
CA ASP A 14 10.19 19.09 9.46
C ASP A 14 11.63 18.84 8.96
N SER A 15 12.57 18.49 9.86
CA SER A 15 13.91 18.09 9.44
C SER A 15 13.91 16.84 8.56
N LEU A 16 13.08 15.86 8.87
CA LEU A 16 12.93 14.65 8.04
C LEU A 16 12.36 14.96 6.65
N TRP A 17 11.47 15.93 6.55
CA TRP A 17 10.93 16.35 5.26
C TRP A 17 11.99 17.06 4.43
N LEU A 18 12.72 18.01 5.03
CA LEU A 18 13.74 18.80 4.36
C LEU A 18 14.95 17.97 3.92
N GLU A 19 15.46 17.11 4.82
CA GLU A 19 16.70 16.37 4.59
C GLU A 19 16.51 15.05 3.82
N LYS A 20 15.37 14.39 4.00
CA LYS A 20 15.15 13.02 3.48
C LYS A 20 13.96 12.89 2.53
N GLY A 21 13.21 13.95 2.30
CA GLY A 21 12.02 13.91 1.43
C GLY A 21 11.01 12.83 1.86
N LEU A 22 10.83 12.61 3.17
CA LEU A 22 9.97 11.55 3.67
C LEU A 22 8.52 11.76 3.23
N ALA A 23 7.87 10.67 2.78
CA ALA A 23 6.48 10.69 2.37
C ALA A 23 5.54 11.07 3.54
N ASP A 24 4.47 11.83 3.25
CA ASP A 24 3.51 12.32 4.24
C ASP A 24 2.93 11.23 5.14
N ASN A 25 2.64 10.05 4.59
CA ASN A 25 2.15 8.91 5.37
C ASN A 25 3.17 8.41 6.42
N THR A 26 4.47 8.50 6.12
CA THR A 26 5.53 8.10 7.05
C THR A 26 5.66 9.15 8.15
N ARG A 27 5.60 10.44 7.78
CA ARG A 27 5.60 11.57 8.73
C ARG A 27 4.40 11.47 9.67
N ALA A 28 3.20 11.26 9.14
CA ALA A 28 1.98 11.09 9.93
C ALA A 28 2.07 9.89 10.90
N SER A 29 2.66 8.77 10.45
CA SER A 29 2.88 7.60 11.30
C SER A 29 3.86 7.88 12.44
N TYR A 30 4.98 8.54 12.16
CA TYR A 30 5.95 8.94 13.19
C TYR A 30 5.34 9.97 14.15
N ARG A 31 4.58 10.95 13.64
CA ARG A 31 3.86 11.91 14.48
C ARG A 31 2.95 11.21 15.47
N SER A 32 2.13 10.29 14.99
CA SER A 32 1.19 9.54 15.83
C SER A 32 1.92 8.69 16.88
N ASP A 33 2.98 7.97 16.47
CA ASP A 33 3.74 7.13 17.38
C ASP A 33 4.45 7.95 18.48
N LEU A 34 5.09 9.07 18.11
CA LEU A 34 5.79 9.96 19.06
C LEU A 34 4.82 10.71 19.97
N ALA A 35 3.67 11.15 19.46
CA ALA A 35 2.65 11.80 20.27
C ALA A 35 2.07 10.85 21.33
N LEU A 36 1.78 9.59 20.96
CA LEU A 36 1.34 8.57 21.93
C LEU A 36 2.40 8.28 22.99
N PHE A 37 3.67 8.24 22.60
CA PHE A 37 4.76 8.07 23.55
C PHE A 37 4.89 9.27 24.49
N ASN A 38 4.76 10.49 23.98
CA ASN A 38 4.77 11.72 24.78
C ASN A 38 3.65 11.72 25.85
N VAL A 39 2.41 11.42 25.43
CA VAL A 39 1.27 11.32 26.38
C VAL A 39 1.53 10.27 27.47
N TRP A 40 2.13 9.14 27.10
CA TRP A 40 2.49 8.10 28.06
C TRP A 40 3.55 8.55 29.06
N LEU A 41 4.55 9.34 28.62
CA LEU A 41 5.58 9.95 29.47
C LEU A 41 5.00 11.03 30.38
N GLU A 42 4.15 11.92 29.88
CA GLU A 42 3.47 12.96 30.65
C GLU A 42 2.68 12.38 31.81
N GLY A 43 2.00 11.25 31.61
CA GLY A 43 1.31 10.49 32.66
C GLY A 43 2.25 9.99 33.78
N ARG A 44 3.57 10.06 33.57
CA ARG A 44 4.64 9.70 34.54
C ARG A 44 5.47 10.87 34.99
N GLY A 45 5.12 12.09 34.60
CA GLY A 45 5.87 13.30 34.92
C GLY A 45 7.22 13.39 34.22
N ILE A 46 7.42 12.68 33.11
CA ILE A 46 8.67 12.66 32.35
C ILE A 46 8.51 13.51 31.08
N GLU A 47 9.35 14.48 30.89
CA GLU A 47 9.43 15.22 29.63
C GLU A 47 10.08 14.38 28.52
N LEU A 48 9.64 14.60 27.28
CA LEU A 48 10.12 13.86 26.12
C LEU A 48 11.65 13.90 25.93
N ARG A 49 12.30 15.05 26.24
CA ARG A 49 13.76 15.21 26.21
C ARG A 49 14.50 14.44 27.32
N ASN A 50 13.82 14.20 28.41
CA ASN A 50 14.39 13.58 29.61
C ASN A 50 14.10 12.07 29.70
N ALA A 51 13.41 11.52 28.72
CA ALA A 51 13.11 10.09 28.68
C ALA A 51 14.40 9.27 28.51
N GLY A 52 14.75 8.54 29.56
CA GLY A 52 15.88 7.62 29.58
C GLY A 52 15.55 6.28 28.89
N ARG A 53 16.58 5.42 28.81
CA ARG A 53 16.45 4.07 28.26
C ARG A 53 15.37 3.24 28.95
N GLU A 54 15.27 3.35 30.29
CA GLU A 54 14.28 2.60 31.09
C GLU A 54 12.86 2.99 30.69
N ALA A 55 12.55 4.28 30.60
CA ALA A 55 11.23 4.76 30.19
C ALA A 55 10.83 4.25 28.78
N ILE A 56 11.80 4.17 27.86
CA ILE A 56 11.55 3.59 26.52
C ILE A 56 11.25 2.11 26.63
N LEU A 57 12.04 1.35 27.41
CA LEU A 57 11.82 -0.10 27.60
C LEU A 57 10.47 -0.38 28.25
N ASP A 58 10.10 0.38 29.28
CA ASP A 58 8.81 0.27 29.96
C ASP A 58 7.64 0.57 29.00
N HIS A 59 7.78 1.58 28.15
CA HIS A 59 6.77 1.86 27.13
C HIS A 59 6.65 0.74 26.11
N LEU A 60 7.77 0.15 25.68
CA LEU A 60 7.74 -0.98 24.74
C LEU A 60 7.09 -2.22 25.39
N ALA A 61 7.38 -2.51 26.67
CA ALA A 61 6.73 -3.56 27.43
C ALA A 61 5.23 -3.30 27.59
N TRP A 62 4.85 -2.09 28.02
CA TRP A 62 3.45 -1.68 28.13
C TRP A 62 2.68 -1.85 26.82
N ARG A 63 3.28 -1.54 25.68
CA ARG A 63 2.65 -1.77 24.38
C ARG A 63 2.39 -3.25 24.11
N LEU A 64 3.31 -4.13 24.46
CA LEU A 64 3.13 -5.58 24.30
C LEU A 64 2.00 -6.10 25.19
N GLU A 65 1.94 -5.68 26.44
CA GLU A 65 0.88 -6.03 27.38
C GLU A 65 -0.50 -5.52 26.95
N ASN A 66 -0.55 -4.35 26.32
CA ASN A 66 -1.79 -3.76 25.81
C ASN A 66 -2.15 -4.19 24.37
N GLY A 67 -1.56 -5.27 23.87
CA GLY A 67 -1.95 -5.91 22.61
C GLY A 67 -1.52 -5.17 21.33
N TYR A 68 -0.57 -4.23 21.43
CA TYR A 68 -0.04 -3.60 20.24
C TYR A 68 0.77 -4.60 19.41
N GLN A 69 0.56 -4.56 18.11
CA GLN A 69 1.26 -5.48 17.21
C GLN A 69 2.77 -5.21 17.19
N ALA A 70 3.57 -6.27 17.16
CA ALA A 70 5.03 -6.20 17.13
C ALA A 70 5.57 -5.31 15.99
N ARG A 71 4.92 -5.32 14.81
CA ARG A 71 5.29 -4.45 13.68
C ARG A 71 5.10 -2.96 14.02
N SER A 72 4.03 -2.59 14.73
CA SER A 72 3.78 -1.20 15.14
C SER A 72 4.77 -0.75 16.22
N THR A 73 5.14 -1.65 17.12
CA THR A 73 6.16 -1.41 18.15
C THR A 73 7.56 -1.26 17.54
N ALA A 74 7.90 -2.07 16.52
CA ALA A 74 9.14 -1.92 15.77
C ALA A 74 9.21 -0.59 15.00
N ARG A 75 8.09 -0.13 14.42
CA ARG A 75 8.01 1.18 13.77
C ARG A 75 8.22 2.31 14.77
N LEU A 76 7.55 2.25 15.93
CA LEU A 76 7.77 3.22 17.01
C LEU A 76 9.25 3.32 17.38
N LEU A 77 9.92 2.18 17.65
CA LEU A 77 11.35 2.20 18.00
C LEU A 77 12.20 2.80 16.88
N SER A 78 11.87 2.55 15.63
CA SER A 78 12.53 3.20 14.48
C SER A 78 12.33 4.72 14.48
N GLY A 79 11.11 5.17 14.80
CA GLY A 79 10.78 6.58 14.97
C GLY A 79 11.54 7.22 16.14
N LEU A 80 11.56 6.55 17.31
CA LEU A 80 12.30 6.99 18.50
C LEU A 80 13.80 7.11 18.23
N ARG A 81 14.42 6.13 17.57
CA ARG A 81 15.84 6.19 17.17
C ARG A 81 16.13 7.39 16.26
N GLY A 82 15.24 7.66 15.30
CA GLY A 82 15.36 8.84 14.44
C GLY A 82 15.25 10.13 15.25
N PHE A 83 14.26 10.20 16.13
CA PHE A 83 13.97 11.36 16.97
C PHE A 83 15.08 11.68 17.96
N TYR A 84 15.52 10.72 18.76
CA TYR A 84 16.58 10.96 19.75
C TYR A 84 17.96 11.21 19.10
N ARG A 85 18.24 10.61 17.95
CA ARG A 85 19.43 10.94 17.16
C ARG A 85 19.37 12.39 16.65
N TYR A 86 18.20 12.86 16.25
CA TYR A 86 17.97 14.26 15.89
C TYR A 86 18.21 15.18 17.09
N LEU A 87 17.61 14.90 18.26
CA LEU A 87 17.80 15.71 19.46
C LEU A 87 19.27 15.76 19.90
N LEU A 88 19.99 14.64 19.80
CA LEU A 88 21.43 14.58 20.09
C LEU A 88 22.24 15.47 19.14
N ARG A 89 21.91 15.45 17.83
CA ARG A 89 22.55 16.29 16.81
C ARG A 89 22.31 17.78 17.04
N GLU A 90 21.10 18.14 17.42
CA GLU A 90 20.74 19.54 17.71
C GLU A 90 21.23 20.03 19.10
N GLY A 91 21.82 19.15 19.91
CA GLY A 91 22.29 19.48 21.25
C GLY A 91 21.19 19.59 22.32
N ASP A 92 19.95 19.16 22.01
CA ASP A 92 18.82 19.16 22.97
C ASP A 92 18.99 18.09 24.06
N ILE A 93 19.81 17.06 23.81
CA ILE A 93 20.19 16.00 24.76
C ILE A 93 21.69 15.66 24.65
N ALA A 94 22.27 15.10 25.71
CA ALA A 94 23.68 14.71 25.73
C ALA A 94 23.93 13.24 25.34
N VAL A 95 22.93 12.37 25.46
CA VAL A 95 23.04 10.92 25.21
C VAL A 95 21.78 10.42 24.52
N ASP A 96 21.94 9.59 23.49
CA ASP A 96 20.81 8.92 22.83
C ASP A 96 20.31 7.74 23.70
N PRO A 97 19.09 7.82 24.28
CA PRO A 97 18.56 6.76 25.14
C PRO A 97 18.16 5.50 24.37
N THR A 98 18.14 5.54 23.05
CA THR A 98 17.76 4.39 22.20
C THR A 98 18.93 3.46 21.88
N LEU A 99 20.16 3.85 22.23
CA LEU A 99 21.34 3.02 22.04
C LEU A 99 21.17 1.68 22.76
N ARG A 100 21.52 0.58 22.10
CA ARG A 100 21.46 -0.79 22.63
C ARG A 100 20.04 -1.28 23.02
N ILE A 101 18.97 -0.65 22.54
CA ILE A 101 17.63 -1.21 22.66
C ILE A 101 17.41 -2.14 21.44
N GLU A 102 17.32 -3.44 21.70
CA GLU A 102 16.97 -4.43 20.69
C GLU A 102 15.52 -4.86 20.86
N LEU A 103 14.80 -4.92 19.76
CA LEU A 103 13.48 -5.56 19.77
C LEU A 103 13.65 -7.07 19.69
N PRO A 104 12.80 -7.85 20.38
CA PRO A 104 12.72 -9.28 20.15
C PRO A 104 12.53 -9.53 18.64
N ARG A 105 13.34 -10.43 18.09
CA ARG A 105 13.18 -10.86 16.69
C ARG A 105 11.85 -11.59 16.56
N VAL A 106 10.83 -10.86 16.12
CA VAL A 106 9.56 -11.49 15.75
C VAL A 106 9.82 -12.27 14.47
N GLY A 107 9.73 -13.59 14.54
CA GLY A 107 9.79 -14.43 13.36
C GLY A 107 8.78 -13.89 12.34
N ARG A 108 9.23 -13.60 11.12
CA ARG A 108 8.31 -13.27 10.02
C ARG A 108 7.66 -14.58 9.58
N PRO A 109 6.37 -14.85 9.89
CA PRO A 109 5.70 -15.94 9.22
C PRO A 109 5.78 -15.64 7.72
N LEU A 110 6.28 -16.60 6.94
CA LEU A 110 6.22 -16.50 5.49
C LEU A 110 4.77 -16.26 5.11
N PRO A 111 4.45 -15.23 4.33
CA PRO A 111 3.08 -15.04 3.86
C PRO A 111 2.66 -16.31 3.14
N LYS A 112 1.59 -16.95 3.57
CA LYS A 112 0.98 -18.03 2.79
C LYS A 112 0.52 -17.40 1.48
N ALA A 113 1.14 -17.79 0.37
CA ALA A 113 0.67 -17.36 -0.95
C ALA A 113 -0.77 -17.91 -1.11
N ILE A 114 -1.66 -17.04 -1.56
CA ILE A 114 -3.00 -17.48 -1.97
C ILE A 114 -2.87 -18.31 -3.24
N SER A 115 -3.60 -19.39 -3.36
CA SER A 115 -3.57 -20.25 -4.54
C SER A 115 -4.26 -19.57 -5.73
N GLU A 116 -3.94 -20.02 -6.95
CA GLU A 116 -4.62 -19.55 -8.16
C GLU A 116 -6.12 -19.87 -8.09
N ALA A 117 -6.49 -21.04 -7.57
CA ALA A 117 -7.90 -21.44 -7.37
C ALA A 117 -8.64 -20.48 -6.42
N ASP A 118 -8.00 -20.05 -5.32
CA ASP A 118 -8.61 -19.07 -4.41
C ASP A 118 -8.71 -17.69 -5.08
N VAL A 119 -7.75 -17.30 -5.92
CA VAL A 119 -7.85 -16.05 -6.69
C VAL A 119 -9.01 -16.13 -7.68
N GLU A 120 -9.17 -17.22 -8.42
CA GLU A 120 -10.30 -17.41 -9.34
C GLU A 120 -11.63 -17.34 -8.60
N ALA A 121 -11.75 -18.01 -7.46
CA ALA A 121 -12.94 -17.95 -6.61
C ALA A 121 -13.25 -16.54 -6.11
N LEU A 122 -12.20 -15.78 -5.73
CA LEU A 122 -12.36 -14.39 -5.30
C LEU A 122 -12.82 -13.50 -6.45
N LEU A 123 -12.25 -13.68 -7.64
CA LEU A 123 -12.62 -12.92 -8.84
C LEU A 123 -14.06 -13.23 -9.26
N ALA A 124 -14.52 -14.44 -9.14
CA ALA A 124 -15.89 -14.86 -9.47
C ALA A 124 -16.96 -14.46 -8.43
N ALA A 125 -16.56 -14.06 -7.21
CA ALA A 125 -17.47 -13.78 -6.11
C ALA A 125 -18.36 -12.53 -6.26
N PRO A 126 -17.92 -11.42 -6.93
CA PRO A 126 -18.80 -10.26 -7.13
C PRO A 126 -20.01 -10.57 -7.99
N ASP A 127 -21.18 -10.09 -7.58
CA ASP A 127 -22.40 -10.14 -8.37
C ASP A 127 -22.29 -9.14 -9.54
N ILE A 128 -22.13 -9.66 -10.75
CA ILE A 128 -21.89 -8.86 -11.96
C ILE A 128 -23.14 -8.21 -12.54
N ASP A 129 -24.32 -8.55 -12.04
CA ASP A 129 -25.59 -7.93 -12.41
C ASP A 129 -25.85 -6.67 -11.56
N ASP A 130 -25.18 -6.53 -10.41
CA ASP A 130 -25.15 -5.31 -9.61
C ASP A 130 -24.02 -4.37 -10.10
N PRO A 131 -24.29 -3.07 -10.36
CA PRO A 131 -23.27 -2.11 -10.77
C PRO A 131 -22.06 -2.02 -9.82
N LEU A 132 -22.25 -2.18 -8.50
CA LEU A 132 -21.16 -2.20 -7.52
C LEU A 132 -20.37 -3.52 -7.62
N GLY A 133 -21.04 -4.63 -7.88
CA GLY A 133 -20.40 -5.92 -8.06
C GLY A 133 -19.58 -5.95 -9.36
N LEU A 134 -20.11 -5.44 -10.47
CA LEU A 134 -19.38 -5.35 -11.74
C LEU A 134 -18.14 -4.43 -11.61
N ARG A 135 -18.25 -3.31 -10.90
CA ARG A 135 -17.10 -2.47 -10.54
C ARG A 135 -16.06 -3.26 -9.76
N ASP A 136 -16.47 -3.99 -8.73
CA ASP A 136 -15.56 -4.74 -7.87
C ASP A 136 -14.86 -5.85 -8.64
N ARG A 137 -15.58 -6.53 -9.55
CA ARG A 137 -14.99 -7.52 -10.45
C ARG A 137 -13.87 -6.87 -11.29
N ALA A 138 -14.13 -5.76 -11.97
CA ALA A 138 -13.14 -5.05 -12.76
C ALA A 138 -11.95 -4.57 -11.91
N MET A 139 -12.19 -4.09 -10.67
CA MET A 139 -11.12 -3.67 -9.75
C MET A 139 -10.23 -4.84 -9.33
N LEU A 140 -10.80 -6.00 -9.02
CA LEU A 140 -10.08 -7.20 -8.64
C LEU A 140 -9.23 -7.72 -9.78
N GLU A 141 -9.80 -7.77 -11.01
CA GLU A 141 -9.07 -8.18 -12.22
C GLU A 141 -7.88 -7.26 -12.49
N VAL A 142 -8.08 -5.94 -12.50
CA VAL A 142 -6.98 -4.98 -12.70
C VAL A 142 -5.92 -5.10 -11.59
N LEU A 143 -6.33 -5.28 -10.32
CA LEU A 143 -5.39 -5.45 -9.22
C LEU A 143 -4.52 -6.69 -9.39
N TYR A 144 -5.14 -7.83 -9.75
CA TYR A 144 -4.44 -9.09 -9.92
C TYR A 144 -3.61 -9.14 -11.20
N ALA A 145 -4.14 -8.71 -12.34
CA ALA A 145 -3.43 -8.72 -13.61
C ALA A 145 -2.25 -7.74 -13.65
N CYS A 146 -2.36 -6.59 -12.99
CA CYS A 146 -1.34 -5.54 -13.05
C CYS A 146 -0.42 -5.48 -11.83
N GLY A 147 -0.77 -6.14 -10.74
CA GLY A 147 -0.01 -6.07 -9.49
C GLY A 147 0.19 -4.64 -8.96
N VAL A 148 -0.70 -3.71 -9.27
CA VAL A 148 -0.62 -2.31 -8.81
C VAL A 148 -0.85 -2.20 -7.31
N ARG A 149 -0.37 -1.11 -6.68
CA ARG A 149 -0.71 -0.85 -5.28
C ARG A 149 -2.17 -0.42 -5.16
N VAL A 150 -2.81 -0.74 -4.03
CA VAL A 150 -4.20 -0.32 -3.79
C VAL A 150 -4.39 1.19 -3.92
N SER A 151 -3.42 1.99 -3.50
CA SER A 151 -3.47 3.45 -3.64
C SER A 151 -3.38 3.90 -5.10
N GLU A 152 -2.64 3.18 -5.92
CA GLU A 152 -2.56 3.42 -7.36
C GLU A 152 -3.90 3.04 -8.03
N LEU A 153 -4.44 1.86 -7.72
CA LEU A 153 -5.71 1.36 -8.26
C LEU A 153 -6.89 2.32 -8.00
N VAL A 154 -7.10 2.70 -6.73
CA VAL A 154 -8.23 3.58 -6.37
C VAL A 154 -8.01 5.03 -6.84
N GLY A 155 -6.77 5.40 -7.13
CA GLY A 155 -6.40 6.72 -7.65
C GLY A 155 -6.38 6.81 -9.18
N LEU A 156 -6.65 5.73 -9.90
CA LEU A 156 -6.67 5.75 -11.37
C LEU A 156 -7.75 6.70 -11.89
N THR A 157 -7.39 7.45 -12.92
CA THR A 157 -8.31 8.26 -13.71
C THR A 157 -8.54 7.63 -15.09
N LEU A 158 -9.58 8.06 -15.78
CA LEU A 158 -9.90 7.59 -17.15
C LEU A 158 -8.72 7.83 -18.11
N GLU A 159 -8.02 8.97 -17.99
CA GLU A 159 -6.89 9.31 -18.85
C GLU A 159 -5.66 8.43 -18.66
N GLN A 160 -5.57 7.75 -17.52
CA GLN A 160 -4.44 6.87 -17.20
C GLN A 160 -4.58 5.47 -17.79
N VAL A 161 -5.70 5.17 -18.43
CA VAL A 161 -5.98 3.85 -19.03
C VAL A 161 -6.21 3.99 -20.53
N SER A 162 -5.43 3.25 -21.29
CA SER A 162 -5.62 3.11 -22.74
C SER A 162 -6.18 1.73 -23.06
N LEU A 163 -7.49 1.64 -23.21
CA LEU A 163 -8.17 0.39 -23.59
C LEU A 163 -7.65 -0.13 -24.93
N ARG A 164 -7.50 0.76 -25.91
CA ARG A 164 -6.98 0.38 -27.26
C ARG A 164 -5.57 -0.20 -27.21
N GLN A 165 -4.75 0.21 -26.25
CA GLN A 165 -3.36 -0.23 -26.12
C GLN A 165 -3.20 -1.34 -25.06
N GLY A 166 -4.27 -1.67 -24.31
CA GLY A 166 -4.22 -2.64 -23.22
C GLY A 166 -3.21 -2.29 -22.12
N VAL A 167 -3.06 -1.01 -21.79
CA VAL A 167 -2.09 -0.55 -20.77
C VAL A 167 -2.69 0.48 -19.83
N LEU A 168 -2.17 0.51 -18.61
CA LEU A 168 -2.43 1.58 -17.66
C LEU A 168 -1.12 2.28 -17.24
N ARG A 169 -1.23 3.58 -16.93
CA ARG A 169 -0.14 4.40 -16.39
C ARG A 169 -0.28 4.48 -14.87
N ALA A 170 0.60 3.81 -14.14
CA ALA A 170 0.62 3.84 -12.69
C ALA A 170 1.69 4.82 -12.18
N PHE A 171 1.36 5.61 -11.15
CA PHE A 171 2.28 6.53 -10.50
C PHE A 171 2.74 5.96 -9.16
N GLY A 172 4.04 5.67 -9.07
CA GLY A 172 4.68 5.17 -7.87
C GLY A 172 5.13 6.26 -6.89
N LYS A 173 5.92 5.88 -5.89
CA LYS A 173 6.54 6.81 -4.94
C LYS A 173 7.41 7.85 -5.68
N GLY A 174 7.23 9.12 -5.35
CA GLY A 174 7.96 10.22 -6.01
C GLY A 174 7.41 10.57 -7.40
N ARG A 175 6.14 10.24 -7.71
CA ARG A 175 5.50 10.46 -9.01
C ARG A 175 6.19 9.80 -10.20
N LYS A 176 7.01 8.78 -9.95
CA LYS A 176 7.59 7.98 -11.04
C LYS A 176 6.49 7.22 -11.75
N GLU A 177 6.34 7.50 -13.04
CA GLU A 177 5.38 6.84 -13.93
C GLU A 177 5.91 5.49 -14.39
N ARG A 178 5.02 4.50 -14.51
CA ARG A 178 5.29 3.25 -15.21
C ARG A 178 4.07 2.81 -16.00
N LEU A 179 4.31 2.20 -17.16
CA LEU A 179 3.29 1.51 -17.93
C LEU A 179 3.18 0.06 -17.44
N VAL A 180 1.94 -0.39 -17.25
CA VAL A 180 1.64 -1.75 -16.83
C VAL A 180 0.64 -2.35 -17.82
N PRO A 181 0.89 -3.53 -18.41
CA PRO A 181 -0.06 -4.22 -19.26
C PRO A 181 -1.29 -4.66 -18.44
N LEU A 182 -2.46 -4.64 -19.05
CA LEU A 182 -3.73 -5.03 -18.42
C LEU A 182 -4.00 -6.54 -18.53
N GLY A 183 -3.54 -7.19 -19.59
CA GLY A 183 -4.01 -8.53 -19.93
C GLY A 183 -5.42 -8.54 -20.48
N GLU A 184 -5.78 -9.58 -21.23
CA GLU A 184 -7.04 -9.65 -21.99
C GLU A 184 -8.26 -9.67 -21.05
N GLU A 185 -8.22 -10.48 -20.01
CA GLU A 185 -9.31 -10.61 -19.04
C GLU A 185 -9.59 -9.30 -18.29
N ALA A 186 -8.53 -8.66 -17.75
CA ALA A 186 -8.69 -7.39 -17.05
C ALA A 186 -9.20 -6.29 -17.96
N LEU A 187 -8.78 -6.28 -19.22
CA LEU A 187 -9.25 -5.35 -20.24
C LEU A 187 -10.76 -5.56 -20.51
N ALA A 188 -11.19 -6.81 -20.76
CA ALA A 188 -12.60 -7.14 -21.04
C ALA A 188 -13.52 -6.73 -19.85
N TRP A 189 -13.12 -7.03 -18.62
CA TRP A 189 -13.91 -6.64 -17.45
C TRP A 189 -13.93 -5.13 -17.22
N LEU A 190 -12.84 -4.45 -17.51
CA LEU A 190 -12.78 -2.99 -17.40
C LEU A 190 -13.66 -2.32 -18.46
N GLU A 191 -13.64 -2.78 -19.71
CA GLU A 191 -14.52 -2.29 -20.78
C GLU A 191 -15.99 -2.51 -20.43
N ARG A 192 -16.34 -3.70 -19.92
CA ARG A 192 -17.70 -4.00 -19.48
C ARG A 192 -18.14 -3.07 -18.36
N TYR A 193 -17.33 -2.87 -17.34
CA TYR A 193 -17.62 -1.93 -16.26
C TYR A 193 -17.87 -0.50 -16.75
N LEU A 194 -17.00 -0.01 -17.63
CA LEU A 194 -17.12 1.36 -18.18
C LEU A 194 -18.41 1.53 -18.99
N ARG A 195 -18.80 0.52 -19.75
CA ARG A 195 -19.99 0.54 -20.60
C ARG A 195 -21.29 0.38 -19.80
N GLU A 196 -21.32 -0.55 -18.82
CA GLU A 196 -22.58 -1.02 -18.21
C GLU A 196 -22.84 -0.44 -16.81
N ALA A 197 -21.79 -0.18 -16.00
CA ALA A 197 -21.97 0.18 -14.61
C ALA A 197 -21.51 1.59 -14.25
N ARG A 198 -20.42 2.07 -14.86
CA ARG A 198 -19.82 3.35 -14.42
C ARG A 198 -20.76 4.53 -14.57
N GLY A 199 -21.54 4.60 -15.67
CA GLY A 199 -22.52 5.65 -15.89
C GLY A 199 -23.61 5.69 -14.82
N THR A 200 -24.12 4.53 -14.41
CA THR A 200 -25.09 4.37 -13.32
C THR A 200 -24.53 4.85 -11.99
N LEU A 201 -23.29 4.46 -11.66
CA LEU A 201 -22.63 4.88 -10.41
C LEU A 201 -22.29 6.36 -10.39
N LEU A 202 -21.99 6.96 -11.55
CA LEU A 202 -21.70 8.38 -11.67
C LEU A 202 -22.92 9.25 -11.39
N ALA A 203 -24.12 8.76 -11.71
CA ALA A 203 -25.40 9.43 -11.46
C ALA A 203 -25.43 10.90 -11.92
N GLY A 204 -24.81 11.19 -13.07
CA GLY A 204 -24.73 12.53 -13.68
C GLY A 204 -23.72 13.50 -13.02
N ARG A 205 -22.92 13.06 -12.06
CA ARG A 205 -21.90 13.91 -11.39
C ARG A 205 -20.59 13.90 -12.18
N PRO A 206 -19.86 15.01 -12.26
CA PRO A 206 -18.53 15.02 -12.86
C PRO A 206 -17.52 14.31 -11.94
N CYS A 207 -16.86 13.27 -12.42
CA CYS A 207 -15.78 12.59 -11.71
C CYS A 207 -14.87 11.86 -12.70
N ASP A 208 -13.59 12.21 -12.69
CA ASP A 208 -12.58 11.62 -13.60
C ASP A 208 -12.02 10.29 -13.07
N ALA A 209 -12.33 9.92 -11.82
CA ALA A 209 -11.88 8.66 -11.25
C ALA A 209 -12.40 7.48 -12.08
N LEU A 210 -11.52 6.51 -12.35
CA LEU A 210 -11.87 5.29 -13.07
C LEU A 210 -12.89 4.48 -12.27
N PHE A 211 -12.59 4.22 -10.99
CA PHE A 211 -13.43 3.43 -10.10
C PHE A 211 -14.17 4.30 -9.09
N LEU A 212 -15.48 4.21 -9.13
CA LEU A 212 -16.39 5.04 -8.35
C LEU A 212 -16.88 4.31 -7.09
N SER A 213 -17.06 5.06 -6.01
CA SER A 213 -17.80 4.62 -4.84
C SER A 213 -19.31 4.58 -5.14
N GLN A 214 -20.11 4.04 -4.22
CA GLN A 214 -21.57 4.08 -4.28
C GLN A 214 -22.13 5.53 -4.35
N ARG A 215 -21.34 6.53 -3.94
CA ARG A 215 -21.73 7.95 -3.94
C ARG A 215 -21.34 8.67 -5.25
N GLY A 216 -20.81 7.97 -6.24
CA GLY A 216 -20.32 8.58 -7.48
C GLY A 216 -19.00 9.34 -7.34
N GLU A 217 -18.29 9.18 -6.23
CA GLU A 217 -17.01 9.78 -5.94
C GLU A 217 -15.88 8.75 -6.12
N GLN A 218 -14.62 9.20 -6.10
CA GLN A 218 -13.47 8.32 -6.13
C GLN A 218 -13.53 7.27 -5.01
N MET A 219 -13.21 6.01 -5.32
CA MET A 219 -13.12 4.92 -4.37
C MET A 219 -12.01 5.16 -3.35
N THR A 220 -12.27 4.86 -2.06
CA THR A 220 -11.23 4.89 -1.02
C THR A 220 -10.55 3.54 -0.85
N ARG A 221 -9.28 3.56 -0.40
CA ARG A 221 -8.54 2.33 -0.06
C ARG A 221 -9.26 1.48 0.99
N GLN A 222 -9.87 2.14 1.98
CA GLN A 222 -10.60 1.47 3.05
C GLN A 222 -11.86 0.78 2.53
N THR A 223 -12.63 1.46 1.69
CA THR A 223 -13.82 0.89 1.07
C THR A 223 -13.45 -0.34 0.23
N PHE A 224 -12.43 -0.24 -0.63
CA PHE A 224 -12.02 -1.38 -1.45
C PHE A 224 -11.49 -2.55 -0.61
N TRP A 225 -10.77 -2.28 0.48
CA TRP A 225 -10.33 -3.31 1.41
C TRP A 225 -11.51 -4.06 2.05
N HIS A 226 -12.58 -3.35 2.44
CA HIS A 226 -13.81 -3.97 2.93
C HIS A 226 -14.51 -4.81 1.86
N ARG A 227 -14.53 -4.34 0.60
CA ARG A 227 -15.11 -5.11 -0.53
C ARG A 227 -14.34 -6.40 -0.78
N ILE A 228 -13.01 -6.37 -0.79
CA ILE A 228 -12.19 -7.59 -0.90
C ILE A 228 -12.52 -8.59 0.21
N LYS A 229 -12.65 -8.13 1.45
CA LYS A 229 -13.02 -9.03 2.57
C LYS A 229 -14.42 -9.62 2.43
N LEU A 230 -15.37 -8.84 1.94
CA LEU A 230 -16.71 -9.32 1.65
C LEU A 230 -16.65 -10.44 0.61
N HIS A 231 -16.03 -10.20 -0.54
CA HIS A 231 -15.92 -11.18 -1.62
C HIS A 231 -15.13 -12.43 -1.23
N ALA A 232 -14.08 -12.28 -0.42
CA ALA A 232 -13.35 -13.42 0.12
C ALA A 232 -14.23 -14.32 1.01
N ARG A 233 -15.12 -13.74 1.83
CA ARG A 233 -16.10 -14.49 2.62
C ARG A 233 -17.13 -15.19 1.74
N THR A 234 -17.66 -14.48 0.74
CA THR A 234 -18.61 -15.04 -0.24
C THR A 234 -17.98 -16.22 -0.98
N ALA A 235 -16.71 -16.14 -1.35
CA ALA A 235 -15.95 -17.21 -2.00
C ALA A 235 -15.54 -18.35 -1.05
N GLY A 236 -15.86 -18.29 0.25
CA GLY A 236 -15.50 -19.32 1.22
C GLY A 236 -13.99 -19.40 1.54
N ILE A 237 -13.23 -18.35 1.24
CA ILE A 237 -11.78 -18.34 1.43
C ILE A 237 -11.45 -18.08 2.89
N SER A 238 -10.82 -19.05 3.54
CA SER A 238 -10.45 -18.99 4.97
C SER A 238 -9.20 -18.15 5.24
N THR A 239 -8.33 -18.01 4.24
CA THR A 239 -7.09 -17.22 4.34
C THR A 239 -7.40 -15.73 4.34
N SER A 240 -6.71 -14.96 5.21
CA SER A 240 -6.88 -13.51 5.25
C SER A 240 -6.37 -12.87 3.96
N ILE A 241 -7.28 -12.33 3.16
CA ILE A 241 -6.97 -11.64 1.91
C ILE A 241 -6.97 -10.12 2.10
N SER A 242 -6.02 -9.48 1.46
CA SER A 242 -5.85 -8.04 1.39
C SER A 242 -5.35 -7.63 0.00
N PRO A 243 -5.41 -6.34 -0.38
CA PRO A 243 -4.80 -5.87 -1.62
C PRO A 243 -3.30 -6.23 -1.75
N HIS A 244 -2.57 -6.25 -0.61
CA HIS A 244 -1.17 -6.67 -0.60
C HIS A 244 -1.00 -8.16 -0.87
N THR A 245 -1.91 -8.99 -0.37
CA THR A 245 -1.91 -10.43 -0.63
C THR A 245 -2.11 -10.72 -2.11
N LEU A 246 -3.07 -10.02 -2.78
CA LEU A 246 -3.30 -10.16 -4.22
C LEU A 246 -2.12 -9.68 -5.06
N ARG A 247 -1.50 -8.57 -4.69
CA ARG A 247 -0.28 -8.10 -5.35
C ARG A 247 0.89 -9.07 -5.14
N HIS A 248 0.98 -9.72 -3.99
CA HIS A 248 1.97 -10.77 -3.76
C HIS A 248 1.67 -12.02 -4.59
N ALA A 249 0.39 -12.41 -4.69
CA ALA A 249 -0.05 -13.50 -5.56
C ALA A 249 0.34 -13.24 -7.02
N PHE A 250 0.05 -12.04 -7.56
CA PHE A 250 0.52 -11.63 -8.88
C PHE A 250 2.02 -11.93 -9.07
N ALA A 251 2.87 -11.48 -8.16
CA ALA A 251 4.32 -11.70 -8.26
C ALA A 251 4.69 -13.18 -8.20
N THR A 252 4.09 -13.93 -7.27
CA THR A 252 4.39 -15.35 -7.05
C THR A 252 3.91 -16.20 -8.22
N HIS A 253 2.71 -15.95 -8.73
CA HIS A 253 2.15 -16.69 -9.85
C HIS A 253 2.93 -16.44 -11.14
N LEU A 254 3.32 -15.20 -11.44
CA LEU A 254 4.23 -14.91 -12.55
C LEU A 254 5.55 -15.70 -12.45
N LEU A 255 6.17 -15.72 -11.27
CA LEU A 255 7.42 -16.50 -11.06
C LEU A 255 7.18 -17.99 -11.22
N ASN A 256 6.07 -18.53 -10.72
CA ASN A 256 5.70 -19.94 -10.87
C ASN A 256 5.48 -20.33 -12.34
N HIS A 257 4.99 -19.40 -13.15
CA HIS A 257 4.82 -19.57 -14.60
C HIS A 257 6.08 -19.21 -15.42
N GLY A 258 7.24 -19.08 -14.76
CA GLY A 258 8.54 -18.96 -15.42
C GLY A 258 8.98 -17.54 -15.76
N ALA A 259 8.28 -16.51 -15.30
CA ALA A 259 8.77 -15.15 -15.44
C ALA A 259 10.04 -14.93 -14.62
N ASP A 260 11.02 -14.23 -15.18
CA ASP A 260 12.23 -13.88 -14.45
C ASP A 260 11.95 -12.80 -13.37
N LEU A 261 12.73 -12.83 -12.29
CA LEU A 261 12.57 -11.91 -11.16
C LEU A 261 12.68 -10.44 -11.56
N ARG A 262 13.51 -10.11 -12.54
CA ARG A 262 13.73 -8.75 -13.02
C ARG A 262 12.48 -8.22 -13.74
N THR A 263 11.84 -9.05 -14.55
CA THR A 263 10.56 -8.73 -15.19
C THR A 263 9.49 -8.43 -14.14
N VAL A 264 9.36 -9.29 -13.12
CA VAL A 264 8.39 -9.09 -12.03
C VAL A 264 8.68 -7.80 -11.26
N GLN A 265 9.95 -7.50 -10.97
CA GLN A 265 10.36 -6.25 -10.31
C GLN A 265 10.02 -5.01 -11.16
N MET A 266 10.20 -5.06 -12.48
CA MET A 266 9.82 -3.97 -13.39
C MET A 266 8.31 -3.73 -13.38
N LEU A 267 7.50 -4.77 -13.50
CA LEU A 267 6.03 -4.68 -13.45
C LEU A 267 5.54 -4.11 -12.12
N LEU A 268 6.16 -4.49 -11.02
CA LEU A 268 5.84 -4.00 -9.68
C LEU A 268 6.33 -2.58 -9.40
N GLY A 269 7.23 -2.02 -10.22
CA GLY A 269 7.77 -0.67 -10.04
C GLY A 269 8.69 -0.56 -8.83
N HIS A 270 9.63 -1.50 -8.68
CA HIS A 270 10.71 -1.39 -7.73
C HIS A 270 11.79 -0.43 -8.25
N SER A 271 12.19 0.55 -7.44
CA SER A 271 12.77 1.84 -7.85
C SER A 271 14.26 1.85 -8.23
N ASP A 272 14.94 0.73 -8.35
CA ASP A 272 16.40 0.71 -8.59
C ASP A 272 16.83 0.61 -10.07
N LEU A 273 15.89 0.65 -11.00
CA LEU A 273 16.23 0.69 -12.42
C LEU A 273 15.66 1.99 -13.03
N SER A 274 16.54 2.79 -13.60
CA SER A 274 16.22 4.07 -14.26
C SER A 274 15.12 3.86 -15.32
N THR A 275 13.92 4.22 -14.95
CA THR A 275 12.66 3.89 -15.65
C THR A 275 12.42 4.72 -16.91
N THR A 276 13.22 5.75 -17.15
CA THR A 276 12.96 6.74 -18.22
C THR A 276 13.28 6.21 -19.63
N GLN A 277 14.05 5.12 -19.76
CA GLN A 277 14.42 4.56 -21.07
C GLN A 277 13.57 3.36 -21.53
N ILE A 278 12.64 2.87 -20.69
CA ILE A 278 11.90 1.62 -20.95
C ILE A 278 10.61 1.85 -21.77
N TYR A 279 10.22 3.10 -22.04
CA TYR A 279 8.92 3.43 -22.63
C TYR A 279 8.90 3.54 -24.17
N THR A 280 9.82 2.87 -24.84
CA THR A 280 9.75 2.73 -26.30
C THR A 280 8.65 1.74 -26.69
N HIS A 281 8.11 1.86 -27.91
CA HIS A 281 7.12 0.93 -28.47
C HIS A 281 7.58 -0.54 -28.37
N ILE A 282 8.86 -0.79 -28.54
CA ILE A 282 9.49 -2.13 -28.47
C ILE A 282 9.46 -2.67 -27.03
N ALA A 283 9.76 -1.85 -26.04
CA ALA A 283 9.71 -2.27 -24.64
C ALA A 283 8.28 -2.59 -24.16
N ARG A 284 7.28 -1.84 -24.62
CA ARG A 284 5.88 -2.08 -24.31
C ARG A 284 5.39 -3.42 -24.89
N ALA A 285 5.63 -3.66 -26.17
CA ALA A 285 5.26 -4.92 -26.82
C ALA A 285 5.90 -6.14 -26.14
N ARG A 286 7.16 -5.99 -25.70
CA ARG A 286 7.85 -7.05 -24.96
C ARG A 286 7.25 -7.30 -23.59
N LEU A 287 6.85 -6.25 -22.85
CA LEU A 287 6.20 -6.39 -21.53
C LEU A 287 4.81 -7.03 -21.67
N GLN A 288 4.04 -6.68 -22.71
CA GLN A 288 2.76 -7.32 -23.01
C GLN A 288 2.94 -8.79 -23.35
N ALA A 289 3.91 -9.14 -24.20
CA ALA A 289 4.19 -10.52 -24.56
C ALA A 289 4.65 -11.35 -23.33
N LEU A 290 5.52 -10.79 -22.47
CA LEU A 290 5.95 -11.44 -21.24
C LEU A 290 4.79 -11.62 -20.25
N HIS A 291 3.92 -10.63 -20.15
CA HIS A 291 2.72 -10.73 -19.31
C HIS A 291 1.78 -11.81 -19.83
N ALA A 292 1.45 -11.78 -21.12
CA ALA A 292 0.58 -12.79 -21.76
C ALA A 292 1.17 -14.21 -21.66
N MET A 293 2.49 -14.36 -21.72
CA MET A 293 3.14 -15.67 -21.63
C MET A 293 3.17 -16.26 -20.22
N HIS A 294 3.25 -15.42 -19.18
CA HIS A 294 3.52 -15.86 -17.82
C HIS A 294 2.42 -15.54 -16.79
N HIS A 295 1.49 -14.69 -17.11
CA HIS A 295 0.38 -14.38 -16.19
C HIS A 295 -0.81 -15.31 -16.48
N PRO A 296 -1.46 -15.91 -15.45
CA PRO A 296 -2.61 -16.81 -15.64
C PRO A 296 -3.79 -16.17 -16.37
N ARG A 297 -3.84 -14.84 -16.43
CA ARG A 297 -4.85 -14.03 -17.12
C ARG A 297 -4.22 -13.06 -18.13
N GLY A 298 -3.15 -13.48 -18.74
CA GLY A 298 -2.41 -12.71 -19.75
C GLY A 298 -3.05 -12.74 -21.12
#